data_b9e303c46727416d9fe5b1088c287d47
#
_entry.id   b9e303c46727416d9fe5b1088c287d47
#
_cell.length_a   1.000
_cell.length_b   1.000
_cell.length_c   1.000
_cell.angle_alpha   90.00
_cell.angle_beta   90.00
_cell.angle_gamma   90.00
#
_symmetry.space_group_name_H-M   'P 1'
#
loop_
_entity.id
_entity.type
_entity.pdbx_description
1 polymer ?
#
loop_
_entity_poly.entity_id
_entity_poly.type
_entity_poly.pdbx_seq_one_letter_code
_entity_poly.pdbx_strand_id
1 'polypeptide(L)'
;MNYIVFDLEWNQSPNGKEDSVEHLPFEIIEIGAVKLNGNFEETGTFHKLIRPKVYKKMHFKISEVTHMDMAKLRQEGEPFDVVMNRFLAWCGEEEYCFCTWGSMDLTELQRNMAYHKLPNPFPRPLLYLDIQKLYCLQYGDGKNKVSLDMAVQLQEMEEERPFHRALDDAYYTGRILSALDMETYGTYVSVDYYGLPRNKAEEYRLYFPEYSKYVSREFDSREDILKDKDITD
;
A
#
# COMPACT_ATOMS: atom_id res chain seq x y z
N MET A 1 10.85 -11.72 -10.43
CA MET A 1 9.75 -11.20 -9.59
C MET A 1 9.42 -9.79 -10.05
N ASN A 2 8.15 -9.44 -10.18
CA ASN A 2 7.70 -8.08 -10.48
C ASN A 2 7.34 -7.34 -9.19
N TYR A 3 7.31 -6.01 -9.23
CA TYR A 3 6.86 -5.17 -8.12
C TYR A 3 5.63 -4.40 -8.58
N ILE A 4 4.55 -4.47 -7.80
CA ILE A 4 3.33 -3.69 -7.99
C ILE A 4 3.35 -2.58 -6.95
N VAL A 5 3.82 -1.42 -7.36
CA VAL A 5 3.82 -0.21 -6.52
C VAL A 5 2.48 0.46 -6.67
N PHE A 6 1.72 0.60 -5.59
CA PHE A 6 0.40 1.21 -5.68
C PHE A 6 0.11 2.15 -4.52
N ASP A 7 -0.77 3.07 -4.77
CA ASP A 7 -1.29 4.05 -3.83
C ASP A 7 -2.80 4.18 -4.00
N LEU A 8 -3.48 4.60 -2.94
CA LEU A 8 -4.93 4.74 -2.88
C LEU A 8 -5.32 6.10 -2.34
N GLU A 9 -6.27 6.75 -3.00
CA GLU A 9 -6.99 7.84 -2.37
C GLU A 9 -8.35 7.34 -1.86
N TRP A 10 -8.74 7.84 -0.69
CA TRP A 10 -10.00 7.44 -0.08
C TRP A 10 -10.80 8.61 0.47
N ASN A 11 -12.10 8.47 0.48
CA ASN A 11 -13.02 9.35 1.16
C ASN A 11 -13.42 8.74 2.52
N GLN A 12 -13.91 9.57 3.41
CA GLN A 12 -14.42 9.17 4.73
C GLN A 12 -15.73 9.90 5.04
N SER A 13 -16.33 9.58 6.20
CA SER A 13 -17.50 10.32 6.65
C SER A 13 -17.21 11.83 6.73
N PRO A 14 -18.06 12.69 6.17
CA PRO A 14 -17.91 14.15 6.27
C PRO A 14 -17.96 14.66 7.73
N ASN A 15 -18.53 13.89 8.64
CA ASN A 15 -18.64 14.23 10.06
C ASN A 15 -17.51 13.61 10.91
N GLY A 16 -16.56 12.92 10.28
CA GLY A 16 -15.41 12.30 10.95
C GLY A 16 -15.63 10.85 11.35
N LYS A 17 -14.72 10.34 12.18
CA LYS A 17 -14.66 8.90 12.53
C LYS A 17 -15.88 8.39 13.29
N GLU A 18 -16.53 9.23 14.10
CA GLU A 18 -17.69 8.83 14.91
C GLU A 18 -18.91 8.47 14.07
N ASP A 19 -18.98 9.00 12.86
CA ASP A 19 -20.07 8.78 11.90
C ASP A 19 -19.65 7.83 10.76
N SER A 20 -18.53 7.14 10.93
CA SER A 20 -18.04 6.20 9.92
C SER A 20 -18.89 4.92 9.90
N VAL A 21 -19.11 4.42 8.69
CA VAL A 21 -19.79 3.13 8.51
C VAL A 21 -18.94 2.02 9.11
N GLU A 22 -19.56 1.13 9.87
CA GLU A 22 -18.90 -0.01 10.48
C GLU A 22 -18.17 -0.84 9.42
N HIS A 23 -16.94 -1.19 9.71
CA HIS A 23 -16.02 -1.94 8.81
C HIS A 23 -15.61 -1.23 7.52
N LEU A 24 -15.97 0.06 7.31
CA LEU A 24 -15.49 0.85 6.19
C LEU A 24 -15.19 2.30 6.61
N PRO A 25 -14.18 2.55 7.43
CA PRO A 25 -13.82 3.92 7.82
C PRO A 25 -13.37 4.78 6.62
N PHE A 26 -12.77 4.15 5.62
CA PHE A 26 -12.28 4.76 4.39
C PHE A 26 -12.83 4.03 3.17
N GLU A 27 -13.50 4.77 2.29
CA GLU A 27 -14.00 4.27 1.01
C GLU A 27 -13.04 4.70 -0.09
N ILE A 28 -12.44 3.73 -0.78
CA ILE A 28 -11.47 4.01 -1.85
C ILE A 28 -12.18 4.71 -3.02
N ILE A 29 -11.60 5.81 -3.49
CA ILE A 29 -12.11 6.65 -4.57
C ILE A 29 -11.16 6.75 -5.78
N GLU A 30 -9.90 6.42 -5.59
CA GLU A 30 -8.90 6.33 -6.67
C GLU A 30 -7.91 5.22 -6.36
N ILE A 31 -7.46 4.53 -7.38
CA ILE A 31 -6.34 3.60 -7.33
C ILE A 31 -5.37 3.93 -8.44
N GLY A 32 -4.11 4.06 -8.10
CA GLY A 32 -3.00 4.24 -9.02
C GLY A 32 -1.92 3.21 -8.75
N ALA A 33 -1.33 2.66 -9.80
CA ALA A 33 -0.24 1.70 -9.65
C ALA A 33 0.74 1.75 -10.82
N VAL A 34 1.99 1.43 -10.49
CA VAL A 34 3.09 1.25 -11.43
C VAL A 34 3.62 -0.18 -11.27
N LYS A 35 3.82 -0.87 -12.39
CA LYS A 35 4.46 -2.19 -12.41
C LYS A 35 5.92 -2.02 -12.79
N LEU A 36 6.81 -2.52 -11.95
CA LEU A 36 8.25 -2.59 -12.22
C LEU A 36 8.68 -4.05 -12.39
N ASN A 37 9.60 -4.28 -13.31
CA ASN A 37 10.23 -5.60 -13.45
C ASN A 37 11.33 -5.81 -12.39
N GLY A 38 12.01 -6.96 -12.45
CA GLY A 38 13.10 -7.29 -11.52
C GLY A 38 14.32 -6.35 -11.57
N ASN A 39 14.43 -5.52 -12.60
CA ASN A 39 15.45 -4.48 -12.74
C ASN A 39 14.93 -3.09 -12.34
N PHE A 40 13.74 -3.02 -11.76
CA PHE A 40 13.04 -1.78 -11.40
C PHE A 40 12.70 -0.87 -12.59
N GLU A 41 12.60 -1.42 -13.80
CA GLU A 41 12.13 -0.70 -14.97
C GLU A 41 10.60 -0.73 -15.04
N GLU A 42 9.99 0.41 -15.34
CA GLU A 42 8.53 0.51 -15.50
C GLU A 42 8.05 -0.29 -16.72
N THR A 43 7.13 -1.20 -16.51
CA THR A 43 6.52 -2.05 -17.54
C THR A 43 5.05 -1.78 -17.77
N GLY A 44 4.42 -0.96 -16.95
CA GLY A 44 3.04 -0.57 -17.13
C GLY A 44 2.48 0.23 -15.97
N THR A 45 1.37 0.90 -16.23
CA THR A 45 0.63 1.68 -15.23
C THR A 45 -0.83 1.28 -15.17
N PHE A 46 -1.44 1.48 -14.02
CA PHE A 46 -2.88 1.33 -13.82
C PHE A 46 -3.42 2.56 -13.08
N HIS A 47 -4.52 3.12 -13.60
CA HIS A 47 -5.18 4.25 -12.94
C HIS A 47 -6.68 4.18 -13.15
N LYS A 48 -7.45 4.27 -12.06
CA LYS A 48 -8.91 4.31 -12.09
C LYS A 48 -9.48 5.16 -10.96
N LEU A 49 -10.49 5.96 -11.32
CA LEU A 49 -11.40 6.57 -10.37
C LEU A 49 -12.50 5.58 -10.00
N ILE A 50 -12.85 5.56 -8.71
CA ILE A 50 -13.88 4.67 -8.17
C ILE A 50 -15.05 5.51 -7.69
N ARG A 51 -16.24 5.10 -8.11
CA ARG A 51 -17.49 5.78 -7.75
C ARG A 51 -17.89 5.46 -6.31
N PRO A 52 -17.92 6.45 -5.41
CA PRO A 52 -18.32 6.21 -4.02
C PRO A 52 -19.74 5.69 -3.92
N LYS A 53 -19.91 4.61 -3.18
CA LYS A 53 -21.20 3.97 -2.91
C LYS A 53 -21.74 4.33 -1.53
N VAL A 54 -20.85 4.53 -0.57
CA VAL A 54 -21.17 4.72 0.85
C VAL A 54 -21.18 6.20 1.20
N TYR A 55 -20.06 6.87 1.12
CA TYR A 55 -19.94 8.29 1.48
C TYR A 55 -20.33 9.19 0.30
N LYS A 56 -21.56 9.72 0.35
CA LYS A 56 -22.15 10.53 -0.75
C LYS A 56 -21.67 11.98 -0.82
N LYS A 57 -20.90 12.43 0.19
CA LYS A 57 -20.28 13.74 0.25
C LYS A 57 -18.79 13.56 0.48
N MET A 58 -17.99 14.42 -0.15
CA MET A 58 -16.56 14.46 0.13
C MET A 58 -16.31 15.03 1.52
N HIS A 59 -15.38 14.41 2.24
CA HIS A 59 -14.81 15.03 3.41
C HIS A 59 -13.96 16.23 2.96
N PHE A 60 -14.12 17.37 3.63
CA PHE A 60 -13.53 18.64 3.16
C PHE A 60 -12.01 18.59 3.00
N LYS A 61 -11.29 17.97 3.97
CA LYS A 61 -9.83 17.82 3.89
C LYS A 61 -9.39 16.95 2.71
N ILE A 62 -10.15 15.90 2.41
CA ILE A 62 -9.85 15.03 1.26
C ILE A 62 -10.00 15.82 -0.04
N SER A 63 -11.10 16.58 -0.19
CA SER A 63 -11.29 17.42 -1.37
C SER A 63 -10.21 18.50 -1.51
N GLU A 64 -9.74 19.07 -0.39
CA GLU A 64 -8.68 20.07 -0.37
C GLU A 64 -7.34 19.50 -0.84
N VAL A 65 -6.99 18.31 -0.38
CA VAL A 65 -5.69 17.67 -0.65
C VAL A 65 -5.65 17.00 -2.03
N THR A 66 -6.68 16.23 -2.39
CA THR A 66 -6.73 15.49 -3.67
C THR A 66 -7.25 16.30 -4.84
N HIS A 67 -7.84 17.47 -4.58
CA HIS A 67 -8.57 18.29 -5.57
C HIS A 67 -9.68 17.52 -6.30
N MET A 68 -10.19 16.45 -5.68
CA MET A 68 -11.32 15.69 -6.20
C MET A 68 -12.64 16.18 -5.64
N ASP A 69 -13.67 16.05 -6.46
CA ASP A 69 -15.03 16.33 -6.07
C ASP A 69 -15.96 15.16 -6.37
N MET A 70 -17.11 15.17 -5.71
CA MET A 70 -18.09 14.09 -5.85
C MET A 70 -18.76 14.06 -7.24
N ALA A 71 -18.82 15.18 -7.95
CA ALA A 71 -19.42 15.23 -9.28
C ALA A 71 -18.53 14.47 -10.28
N LYS A 72 -17.23 14.73 -10.25
CA LYS A 72 -16.24 14.01 -11.05
C LYS A 72 -16.26 12.52 -10.76
N LEU A 73 -16.23 12.12 -9.47
CA LEU A 73 -16.26 10.71 -9.09
C LEU A 73 -17.56 9.98 -9.52
N ARG A 74 -18.70 10.69 -9.57
CA ARG A 74 -19.96 10.11 -10.08
C ARG A 74 -19.97 9.97 -11.58
N GLN A 75 -19.36 10.89 -12.28
CA GLN A 75 -19.35 10.92 -13.75
C GLN A 75 -18.31 9.97 -14.33
N GLU A 76 -17.09 9.99 -13.82
CA GLU A 76 -15.93 9.29 -14.37
C GLU A 76 -15.59 7.99 -13.63
N GLY A 77 -15.98 7.87 -12.35
CA GLY A 77 -15.68 6.72 -11.52
C GLY A 77 -16.46 5.48 -11.93
N GLU A 78 -15.78 4.34 -11.91
CA GLU A 78 -16.37 3.03 -12.16
C GLU A 78 -16.76 2.34 -10.82
N PRO A 79 -17.63 1.32 -10.82
CA PRO A 79 -17.91 0.55 -9.60
C PRO A 79 -16.65 -0.11 -9.05
N PHE A 80 -16.55 -0.20 -7.71
CA PHE A 80 -15.38 -0.75 -7.02
C PHE A 80 -15.03 -2.17 -7.47
N ASP A 81 -16.01 -3.03 -7.57
CA ASP A 81 -15.85 -4.42 -8.01
C ASP A 81 -15.30 -4.55 -9.44
N VAL A 82 -15.74 -3.69 -10.34
CA VAL A 82 -15.22 -3.63 -11.72
C VAL A 82 -13.76 -3.21 -11.73
N VAL A 83 -13.43 -2.15 -10.98
CA VAL A 83 -12.05 -1.64 -10.89
C VAL A 83 -11.13 -2.68 -10.28
N MET A 84 -11.55 -3.32 -9.19
CA MET A 84 -10.75 -4.35 -8.52
C MET A 84 -10.46 -5.55 -9.39
N ASN A 85 -11.47 -6.06 -10.10
CA ASN A 85 -11.27 -7.17 -11.02
C ASN A 85 -10.26 -6.82 -12.14
N ARG A 86 -10.32 -5.58 -12.66
CA ARG A 86 -9.35 -5.10 -13.64
C ARG A 86 -7.95 -4.90 -13.03
N PHE A 87 -7.86 -4.41 -11.81
CA PHE A 87 -6.58 -4.25 -11.10
C PHE A 87 -5.90 -5.60 -10.89
N LEU A 88 -6.63 -6.58 -10.37
CA LEU A 88 -6.11 -7.93 -10.17
C LEU A 88 -5.68 -8.59 -11.48
N ALA A 89 -6.47 -8.44 -12.54
CA ALA A 89 -6.11 -8.92 -13.87
C ALA A 89 -4.86 -8.21 -14.42
N TRP A 90 -4.70 -6.92 -14.17
CA TRP A 90 -3.53 -6.14 -14.56
C TRP A 90 -2.28 -6.52 -13.74
N CYS A 91 -2.41 -6.87 -12.46
CA CYS A 91 -1.30 -7.44 -11.68
C CYS A 91 -0.72 -8.68 -12.37
N GLY A 92 -1.57 -9.49 -13.00
CA GLY A 92 -1.16 -10.70 -13.73
C GLY A 92 -1.00 -11.92 -12.84
N GLU A 93 -0.58 -13.03 -13.45
CA GLU A 93 -0.40 -14.32 -12.78
C GLU A 93 1.05 -14.60 -12.40
N GLU A 94 2.01 -13.80 -12.91
CA GLU A 94 3.40 -13.92 -12.54
C GLU A 94 3.62 -13.52 -11.09
N GLU A 95 4.68 -14.07 -10.49
CA GLU A 95 5.06 -13.71 -9.11
C GLU A 95 5.36 -12.21 -9.01
N TYR A 96 4.69 -11.56 -8.07
CA TYR A 96 4.89 -10.15 -7.77
C TYR A 96 4.84 -9.86 -6.26
N CYS A 97 5.47 -8.76 -5.88
CA CYS A 97 5.42 -8.20 -4.54
C CYS A 97 4.69 -6.87 -4.57
N PHE A 98 3.75 -6.66 -3.65
CA PHE A 98 3.16 -5.34 -3.44
C PHE A 98 4.13 -4.41 -2.73
N CYS A 99 4.13 -3.14 -3.14
CA CYS A 99 4.94 -2.08 -2.58
C CYS A 99 4.06 -0.85 -2.33
N THR A 100 4.13 -0.26 -1.15
CA THR A 100 3.33 0.92 -0.77
C THR A 100 4.17 1.92 0.02
N TRP A 101 3.74 3.18 0.06
CA TRP A 101 4.32 4.17 0.96
C TRP A 101 3.64 4.10 2.34
N GLY A 102 4.09 3.16 3.17
CA GLY A 102 3.48 2.85 4.46
C GLY A 102 2.54 1.65 4.41
N SER A 103 1.75 1.45 5.46
CA SER A 103 0.99 0.22 5.68
C SER A 103 -0.51 0.32 5.40
N MET A 104 -1.03 1.53 5.16
CA MET A 104 -2.47 1.75 5.15
C MET A 104 -3.14 1.25 3.88
N ASP A 105 -2.51 1.46 2.71
CA ASP A 105 -3.09 1.17 1.41
C ASP A 105 -3.49 -0.30 1.28
N LEU A 106 -2.59 -1.20 1.66
CA LEU A 106 -2.84 -2.63 1.54
C LEU A 106 -3.96 -3.09 2.47
N THR A 107 -3.98 -2.58 3.70
CA THR A 107 -5.03 -2.88 4.67
C THR A 107 -6.39 -2.35 4.21
N GLU A 108 -6.43 -1.11 3.71
CA GLU A 108 -7.68 -0.50 3.23
C GLU A 108 -8.18 -1.15 1.93
N LEU A 109 -7.27 -1.57 1.04
CA LEU A 109 -7.63 -2.35 -0.14
C LEU A 109 -8.41 -3.61 0.24
N GLN A 110 -7.84 -4.41 1.14
CA GLN A 110 -8.49 -5.65 1.60
C GLN A 110 -9.78 -5.39 2.37
N ARG A 111 -9.83 -4.31 3.16
CA ARG A 111 -11.04 -3.90 3.90
C ARG A 111 -12.17 -3.52 2.94
N ASN A 112 -11.88 -2.74 1.92
CA ASN A 112 -12.87 -2.37 0.90
C ASN A 112 -13.33 -3.61 0.11
N MET A 113 -12.42 -4.52 -0.25
CA MET A 113 -12.80 -5.79 -0.87
C MET A 113 -13.77 -6.59 0.01
N ALA A 114 -13.46 -6.72 1.30
CA ALA A 114 -14.33 -7.43 2.26
C ALA A 114 -15.71 -6.78 2.39
N TYR A 115 -15.76 -5.45 2.50
CA TYR A 115 -17.01 -4.68 2.57
C TYR A 115 -17.89 -4.91 1.34
N HIS A 116 -17.29 -4.90 0.16
CA HIS A 116 -17.97 -5.16 -1.12
C HIS A 116 -18.19 -6.65 -1.40
N LYS A 117 -17.82 -7.54 -0.46
CA LYS A 117 -17.96 -9.00 -0.58
C LYS A 117 -17.24 -9.59 -1.79
N LEU A 118 -16.11 -9.00 -2.16
CA LEU A 118 -15.24 -9.56 -3.18
C LEU A 118 -14.35 -10.65 -2.58
N PRO A 119 -14.09 -11.73 -3.33
CA PRO A 119 -13.13 -12.71 -2.91
C PRO A 119 -11.74 -12.06 -2.79
N ASN A 120 -11.05 -12.35 -1.69
CA ASN A 120 -9.67 -11.89 -1.50
C ASN A 120 -8.71 -13.01 -1.96
N PRO A 121 -7.97 -12.82 -3.08
CA PRO A 121 -7.06 -13.81 -3.60
C PRO A 121 -5.71 -13.82 -2.89
N PHE A 122 -5.44 -12.84 -2.01
CA PHE A 122 -4.14 -12.68 -1.37
C PHE A 122 -3.90 -13.74 -0.29
N PRO A 123 -2.64 -14.20 -0.12
CA PRO A 123 -2.27 -15.08 0.98
C PRO A 123 -2.48 -14.39 2.34
N ARG A 124 -2.56 -15.19 3.39
CA ARG A 124 -2.72 -14.68 4.76
C ARG A 124 -1.70 -15.34 5.67
N PRO A 125 -0.77 -14.60 6.25
CA PRO A 125 -0.57 -13.16 6.10
C PRO A 125 -0.06 -12.78 4.71
N LEU A 126 -0.31 -11.53 4.30
CA LEU A 126 0.24 -10.99 3.07
C LEU A 126 1.56 -10.27 3.36
N LEU A 127 2.60 -10.68 2.65
CA LEU A 127 3.92 -10.05 2.72
C LEU A 127 4.04 -8.98 1.63
N TYR A 128 4.63 -7.84 1.98
CA TYR A 128 4.80 -6.70 1.08
C TYR A 128 6.02 -5.87 1.45
N LEU A 129 6.42 -4.94 0.60
CA LEU A 129 7.46 -3.96 0.91
C LEU A 129 6.82 -2.63 1.32
N ASP A 130 7.06 -2.21 2.55
CA ASP A 130 6.75 -0.87 3.04
C ASP A 130 7.93 0.05 2.67
N ILE A 131 7.80 0.73 1.52
CA ILE A 131 8.88 1.56 0.98
C ILE A 131 9.22 2.73 1.90
N GLN A 132 8.24 3.29 2.61
CA GLN A 132 8.49 4.31 3.62
C GLN A 132 9.43 3.80 4.73
N LYS A 133 9.21 2.57 5.19
CA LYS A 133 10.08 1.95 6.20
C LYS A 133 11.48 1.67 5.66
N LEU A 134 11.59 1.10 4.46
CA LEU A 134 12.87 0.86 3.81
C LEU A 134 13.66 2.17 3.61
N TYR A 135 12.97 3.21 3.16
CA TYR A 135 13.55 4.54 3.05
C TYR A 135 14.09 5.06 4.38
N CYS A 136 13.31 4.94 5.45
CA CYS A 136 13.72 5.38 6.78
C CYS A 136 14.88 4.53 7.35
N LEU A 137 15.00 3.27 6.97
CA LEU A 137 16.14 2.42 7.34
C LEU A 137 17.41 2.84 6.62
N GLN A 138 17.33 3.16 5.33
CA GLN A 138 18.50 3.49 4.51
C GLN A 138 18.98 4.94 4.74
N TYR A 139 18.06 5.90 4.81
CA TYR A 139 18.36 7.33 4.79
C TYR A 139 18.03 8.06 6.11
N GLY A 140 17.36 7.40 7.04
CA GLY A 140 16.91 7.98 8.29
C GLY A 140 17.41 7.24 9.52
N ASP A 141 16.67 7.35 10.62
CA ASP A 141 16.97 6.70 11.90
C ASP A 141 16.22 5.35 12.08
N GLY A 142 15.51 4.90 11.06
CA GLY A 142 14.69 3.68 11.10
C GLY A 142 13.42 3.77 11.95
N LYS A 143 13.10 4.93 12.52
CA LYS A 143 11.99 5.13 13.47
C LYS A 143 11.01 6.20 13.02
N ASN A 144 11.52 7.35 12.63
CA ASN A 144 10.72 8.49 12.24
C ASN A 144 10.27 8.35 10.78
N LYS A 145 8.95 8.37 10.58
CA LYS A 145 8.38 8.31 9.24
C LYS A 145 8.59 9.63 8.52
N VAL A 146 8.93 9.53 7.25
CA VAL A 146 9.04 10.66 6.33
C VAL A 146 7.86 10.60 5.36
N SER A 147 7.25 11.73 5.02
CA SER A 147 6.22 11.80 3.99
C SER A 147 6.82 11.60 2.59
N LEU A 148 6.00 11.21 1.62
CA LEU A 148 6.51 10.90 0.27
C LEU A 148 7.11 12.13 -0.42
N ASP A 149 6.42 13.29 -0.33
CA ASP A 149 6.89 14.57 -0.85
C ASP A 149 8.25 14.97 -0.24
N MET A 150 8.39 14.84 1.08
CA MET A 150 9.67 15.10 1.77
C MET A 150 10.77 14.14 1.30
N ALA A 151 10.46 12.86 1.12
CA ALA A 151 11.44 11.88 0.66
C ALA A 151 11.91 12.19 -0.78
N VAL A 152 10.99 12.59 -1.66
CA VAL A 152 11.30 13.03 -3.03
C VAL A 152 12.23 14.24 -3.02
N GLN A 153 11.95 15.24 -2.18
CA GLN A 153 12.79 16.43 -2.02
C GLN A 153 14.16 16.10 -1.45
N LEU A 154 14.24 15.27 -0.41
CA LEU A 154 15.52 14.87 0.19
C LEU A 154 16.41 14.05 -0.76
N GLN A 155 15.81 13.35 -1.73
CA GLN A 155 16.52 12.63 -2.78
C GLN A 155 16.81 13.51 -4.01
N GLU A 156 16.49 14.80 -3.96
CA GLU A 156 16.66 15.74 -5.07
C GLU A 156 16.04 15.24 -6.37
N MET A 157 14.94 14.48 -6.27
CA MET A 157 14.21 13.99 -7.44
C MET A 157 13.40 15.13 -8.07
N GLU A 158 13.33 15.16 -9.39
CA GLU A 158 12.53 16.15 -10.10
C GLU A 158 11.03 15.93 -9.81
N GLU A 159 10.34 16.99 -9.39
CA GLU A 159 8.90 16.99 -9.13
C GLU A 159 8.13 17.19 -10.45
N GLU A 160 8.02 16.12 -11.25
CA GLU A 160 7.37 16.14 -12.57
C GLU A 160 5.85 16.04 -12.50
N ARG A 161 5.29 15.62 -11.37
CA ARG A 161 3.87 15.31 -11.17
C ARG A 161 3.35 15.85 -9.84
N PRO A 162 2.06 16.18 -9.74
CA PRO A 162 1.48 16.62 -8.47
C PRO A 162 1.40 15.45 -7.48
N PHE A 163 1.57 15.73 -6.19
CA PHE A 163 1.27 14.79 -5.12
C PHE A 163 -0.24 14.69 -4.86
N HIS A 164 -0.63 13.68 -4.07
CA HIS A 164 -2.02 13.37 -3.68
C HIS A 164 -2.91 12.98 -4.86
N ARG A 165 -2.32 12.25 -5.77
CA ARG A 165 -2.98 11.52 -6.84
C ARG A 165 -2.40 10.12 -6.87
N ALA A 166 -3.24 9.12 -6.71
CA ALA A 166 -2.81 7.74 -6.49
C ALA A 166 -1.78 7.24 -7.53
N LEU A 167 -1.93 7.57 -8.82
CA LEU A 167 -0.93 7.16 -9.82
C LEU A 167 0.39 7.92 -9.67
N ASP A 168 0.35 9.20 -9.32
CA ASP A 168 1.53 10.03 -9.20
C ASP A 168 2.31 9.68 -7.93
N ASP A 169 1.61 9.39 -6.83
CA ASP A 169 2.23 8.92 -5.58
C ASP A 169 2.80 7.51 -5.73
N ALA A 170 2.12 6.60 -6.45
CA ALA A 170 2.68 5.30 -6.83
C ALA A 170 3.93 5.45 -7.72
N TYR A 171 3.95 6.42 -8.65
CA TYR A 171 5.12 6.72 -9.48
C TYR A 171 6.33 7.16 -8.64
N TYR A 172 6.16 8.13 -7.73
CA TYR A 172 7.26 8.58 -6.87
C TYR A 172 7.72 7.47 -5.92
N THR A 173 6.80 6.70 -5.37
CA THR A 173 7.14 5.53 -4.54
C THR A 173 7.97 4.53 -5.33
N GLY A 174 7.63 4.29 -6.60
CA GLY A 174 8.40 3.44 -7.51
C GLY A 174 9.80 4.00 -7.82
N ARG A 175 9.92 5.31 -8.00
CA ARG A 175 11.21 6.00 -8.18
C ARG A 175 12.10 5.85 -6.94
N ILE A 176 11.54 6.02 -5.75
CA ILE A 176 12.26 5.79 -4.50
C ILE A 176 12.67 4.32 -4.38
N LEU A 177 11.77 3.36 -4.62
CA LEU A 177 12.09 1.93 -4.61
C LEU A 177 13.28 1.62 -5.51
N SER A 178 13.33 2.19 -6.71
CA SER A 178 14.43 1.98 -7.67
C SER A 178 15.77 2.58 -7.20
N ALA A 179 15.74 3.54 -6.27
CA ALA A 179 16.93 4.17 -5.70
C ALA A 179 17.40 3.51 -4.39
N LEU A 180 16.59 2.61 -3.81
CA LEU A 180 16.98 1.89 -2.60
C LEU A 180 18.02 0.81 -2.91
N ASP A 181 18.91 0.57 -1.97
CA ASP A 181 19.79 -0.60 -1.98
C ASP A 181 18.99 -1.86 -1.63
N MET A 182 18.36 -2.44 -2.65
CA MET A 182 17.52 -3.62 -2.51
C MET A 182 18.31 -4.91 -2.26
N GLU A 183 19.61 -4.92 -2.47
CA GLU A 183 20.48 -6.03 -2.06
C GLU A 183 20.55 -6.11 -0.53
N THR A 184 20.70 -4.96 0.13
CA THR A 184 20.75 -4.87 1.59
C THR A 184 19.36 -4.88 2.23
N TYR A 185 18.41 -4.09 1.70
CA TYR A 185 17.13 -3.83 2.38
C TYR A 185 15.94 -4.61 1.83
N GLY A 186 16.05 -5.21 0.64
CA GLY A 186 14.93 -5.93 0.00
C GLY A 186 14.43 -7.18 0.75
N THR A 187 15.22 -7.67 1.71
CA THR A 187 14.83 -8.78 2.61
C THR A 187 13.95 -8.34 3.77
N TYR A 188 13.90 -7.04 4.09
CA TYR A 188 13.07 -6.51 5.17
C TYR A 188 11.63 -6.35 4.72
N VAL A 189 10.86 -7.42 4.81
CA VAL A 189 9.45 -7.44 4.42
C VAL A 189 8.54 -6.99 5.55
N SER A 190 7.44 -6.34 5.20
CA SER A 190 6.32 -6.05 6.11
C SER A 190 5.23 -7.10 5.98
N VAL A 191 4.41 -7.20 7.01
CA VAL A 191 3.33 -8.18 7.09
C VAL A 191 2.00 -7.47 7.29
N ASP A 192 1.04 -7.72 6.41
CA ASP A 192 -0.34 -7.33 6.62
C ASP A 192 -1.11 -8.49 7.27
N TYR A 193 -1.67 -8.22 8.43
CA TYR A 193 -2.44 -9.17 9.24
C TYR A 193 -3.94 -9.10 8.98
N TYR A 194 -4.40 -8.34 8.00
CA TYR A 194 -5.82 -8.16 7.73
C TYR A 194 -6.53 -9.50 7.49
N GLY A 195 -7.69 -9.66 8.13
CA GLY A 195 -8.51 -10.86 7.98
C GLY A 195 -8.02 -12.11 8.71
N LEU A 196 -6.90 -12.03 9.46
CA LEU A 196 -6.50 -13.10 10.36
C LEU A 196 -7.28 -13.02 11.70
N PRO A 197 -7.66 -14.15 12.27
CA PRO A 197 -8.14 -14.20 13.65
C PRO A 197 -7.09 -13.64 14.62
N ARG A 198 -7.55 -12.98 15.69
CA ARG A 198 -6.66 -12.27 16.63
C ARG A 198 -5.52 -13.15 17.15
N ASN A 199 -5.82 -14.38 17.57
CA ASN A 199 -4.82 -15.32 18.05
C ASN A 199 -3.76 -15.67 17.00
N LYS A 200 -4.17 -15.84 15.73
CA LYS A 200 -3.24 -16.07 14.62
C LYS A 200 -2.41 -14.83 14.28
N ALA A 201 -3.02 -13.66 14.29
CA ALA A 201 -2.28 -12.41 14.08
C ALA A 201 -1.23 -12.18 15.18
N GLU A 202 -1.55 -12.50 16.44
CA GLU A 202 -0.62 -12.43 17.56
C GLU A 202 0.54 -13.44 17.39
N GLU A 203 0.23 -14.68 16.99
CA GLU A 203 1.21 -15.71 16.67
C GLU A 203 2.19 -15.24 15.57
N TYR A 204 1.67 -14.77 14.45
CA TYR A 204 2.51 -14.28 13.34
C TYR A 204 3.36 -13.07 13.71
N ARG A 205 2.91 -12.18 14.61
CA ARG A 205 3.73 -11.06 15.10
C ARG A 205 4.96 -11.49 15.88
N LEU A 206 4.97 -12.70 16.42
CA LEU A 206 6.17 -13.27 17.05
C LEU A 206 7.23 -13.64 16.00
N TYR A 207 6.78 -14.06 14.81
CA TYR A 207 7.65 -14.54 13.74
C TYR A 207 8.04 -13.45 12.75
N PHE A 208 7.16 -12.45 12.57
CA PHE A 208 7.38 -11.32 11.66
C PHE A 208 7.32 -10.00 12.43
N PRO A 209 8.35 -9.69 13.23
CA PRO A 209 8.42 -8.42 13.93
C PRO A 209 8.52 -7.27 12.93
N GLU A 210 8.20 -6.05 13.37
CA GLU A 210 8.34 -4.86 12.53
C GLU A 210 9.80 -4.53 12.22
N TYR A 211 10.08 -3.81 11.14
CA TYR A 211 11.42 -3.45 10.69
C TYR A 211 12.29 -2.84 11.76
N SER A 212 11.75 -1.93 12.57
CA SER A 212 12.51 -1.32 13.68
C SER A 212 13.07 -2.32 14.67
N LYS A 213 12.54 -3.53 14.69
CA LYS A 213 13.03 -4.65 15.50
C LYS A 213 14.05 -5.51 14.76
N TYR A 214 14.06 -5.46 13.42
CA TYR A 214 15.05 -6.19 12.61
C TYR A 214 16.42 -5.50 12.60
N VAL A 215 16.47 -4.17 12.57
CA VAL A 215 17.72 -3.40 12.51
C VAL A 215 18.72 -3.77 13.62
N SER A 216 18.23 -4.31 14.72
CA SER A 216 19.05 -4.77 15.84
C SER A 216 19.13 -6.29 15.96
N ARG A 217 18.84 -7.03 14.90
CA ARG A 217 18.66 -8.46 14.93
C ARG A 217 19.54 -9.22 13.95
N GLU A 218 19.62 -10.51 14.20
CA GLU A 218 20.39 -11.49 13.44
C GLU A 218 19.69 -11.96 12.16
N PHE A 219 18.44 -11.52 11.91
CA PHE A 219 17.65 -11.99 10.78
C PHE A 219 17.76 -11.04 9.61
N ASP A 220 18.31 -11.53 8.51
CA ASP A 220 18.45 -10.79 7.26
C ASP A 220 17.31 -11.07 6.28
N SER A 221 16.58 -12.16 6.49
CA SER A 221 15.51 -12.58 5.59
C SER A 221 14.33 -13.24 6.32
N ARG A 222 13.20 -13.36 5.63
CA ARG A 222 12.05 -14.11 6.10
C ARG A 222 12.40 -15.59 6.40
N GLU A 223 13.24 -16.19 5.55
CA GLU A 223 13.63 -17.59 5.72
C GLU A 223 14.42 -17.82 7.00
N ASP A 224 15.29 -16.86 7.35
CA ASP A 224 16.05 -16.93 8.58
C ASP A 224 15.16 -16.83 9.80
N ILE A 225 14.17 -15.95 9.78
CA ILE A 225 13.17 -15.82 10.83
C ILE A 225 12.41 -17.13 11.02
N LEU A 226 11.98 -17.74 9.93
CA LEU A 226 11.21 -18.99 9.97
C LEU A 226 12.04 -20.17 10.49
N LYS A 227 13.32 -20.26 10.10
CA LYS A 227 14.24 -21.28 10.59
C LYS A 227 14.53 -21.16 12.08
N ASP A 228 14.76 -19.92 12.55
CA ASP A 228 15.07 -19.66 13.96
C ASP A 228 13.90 -19.98 14.91
N LYS A 229 12.67 -19.94 14.39
CA LYS A 229 11.47 -20.11 15.21
C LYS A 229 10.91 -21.53 15.21
N ASP A 230 11.56 -22.51 14.56
CA ASP A 230 11.05 -23.88 14.42
C ASP A 230 9.56 -23.90 14.00
N ILE A 231 9.17 -22.98 13.10
CA ILE A 231 7.81 -22.93 12.60
C ILE A 231 7.68 -24.02 11.53
N THR A 232 7.66 -25.23 11.96
CA THR A 232 7.19 -26.35 11.17
C THR A 232 5.76 -26.65 11.59
N ASP A 233 4.81 -26.34 10.69
CA ASP A 233 3.38 -26.73 10.69
C ASP A 233 2.48 -26.19 11.80
#